data_635253fdd66f9ff03b4bb97c052ccbf0
#
_entry.id   635253fdd66f9ff03b4bb97c052ccbf0
#
_cell.length_a   1.000
_cell.length_b   1.000
_cell.length_c   1.000
_cell.angle_alpha   90.00
_cell.angle_beta   90.00
_cell.angle_gamma   90.00
#
_symmetry.space_group_name_H-M   'P 1'
#
loop_
_entity.id
_entity.type
_entity.pdbx_description
1 polymer ?
#
loop_
_entity_poly.entity_id
_entity_poly.type
_entity_poly.pdbx_seq_one_letter_code
_entity_poly.pdbx_strand_id
1 'polypeptide(L)'
;MTEDADNNETTLALNTMLERDFVSPLTSIRGVLEIIRDFQDLSQEDRDRFIGNAIADCARLEAGIDQLASTVYAAVGARHRDRQPAPPAEIESEFAKRVRVFDDLQIIEVDFSDFVLSNSAIVNAFYDYLEQRIEATGNRWYILVNYRHCSVWPEAWVAFAHRGQKVNIEYSLGTVRYVEASEPGEDPNLLADPDLFASRDEALARIDELRRAAAS
;
A
#
# COMPACT_ATOMS: atom_id res chain seq x y z
N MET A 1 28.68 -25.84 23.18
CA MET A 1 29.63 -24.96 22.45
C MET A 1 29.30 -24.71 20.98
N THR A 2 28.37 -25.43 20.38
CA THR A 2 27.93 -25.24 18.98
C THR A 2 26.74 -24.26 18.84
N GLU A 3 25.88 -24.16 19.84
CA GLU A 3 24.67 -23.28 19.81
C GLU A 3 25.00 -21.79 19.92
N ASP A 4 26.05 -21.43 20.67
CA ASP A 4 26.48 -20.02 20.81
C ASP A 4 27.15 -19.47 19.53
N ALA A 5 27.80 -20.34 18.74
CA ALA A 5 28.45 -19.94 17.49
C ALA A 5 27.39 -19.70 16.38
N ASP A 6 26.38 -20.56 16.28
CA ASP A 6 25.27 -20.43 15.33
C ASP A 6 24.42 -19.18 15.58
N ASN A 7 24.19 -18.85 16.86
CA ASN A 7 23.43 -17.67 17.27
C ASN A 7 24.17 -16.36 16.94
N ASN A 8 25.51 -16.39 17.07
CA ASN A 8 26.35 -15.22 16.78
C ASN A 8 26.45 -14.96 15.25
N GLU A 9 26.52 -16.00 14.43
CA GLU A 9 26.55 -15.91 12.97
C GLU A 9 25.21 -15.41 12.41
N THR A 10 24.10 -15.91 12.95
CA THR A 10 22.75 -15.45 12.60
C THR A 10 22.53 -13.98 12.98
N THR A 11 23.00 -13.57 14.16
CA THR A 11 22.89 -12.17 14.61
C THR A 11 23.74 -11.23 13.75
N LEU A 12 24.93 -11.65 13.34
CA LEU A 12 25.82 -10.86 12.48
C LEU A 12 25.22 -10.71 11.08
N ALA A 13 24.65 -11.76 10.51
CA ALA A 13 23.97 -11.73 9.22
C ALA A 13 22.75 -10.80 9.23
N LEU A 14 21.94 -10.86 10.30
CA LEU A 14 20.78 -9.98 10.48
C LEU A 14 21.19 -8.50 10.60
N ASN A 15 22.21 -8.20 11.39
CA ASN A 15 22.72 -6.84 11.54
C ASN A 15 23.24 -6.28 10.21
N THR A 16 23.98 -7.10 9.44
CA THR A 16 24.49 -6.70 8.12
C THR A 16 23.36 -6.42 7.14
N MET A 17 22.31 -7.25 7.16
CA MET A 17 21.12 -7.05 6.34
C MET A 17 20.40 -5.75 6.74
N LEU A 18 20.17 -5.52 8.03
CA LEU A 18 19.51 -4.30 8.52
C LEU A 18 20.29 -3.05 8.14
N GLU A 19 21.61 -3.08 8.26
CA GLU A 19 22.46 -1.94 7.93
C GLU A 19 22.43 -1.61 6.43
N ARG A 20 22.54 -2.63 5.58
CA ARG A 20 22.58 -2.48 4.12
C ARG A 20 21.21 -2.12 3.53
N ASP A 21 20.15 -2.80 3.99
CA ASP A 21 18.85 -2.76 3.32
C ASP A 21 17.90 -1.75 3.96
N PHE A 22 18.23 -1.23 5.17
CA PHE A 22 17.40 -0.23 5.85
C PHE A 22 18.17 1.02 6.27
N VAL A 23 19.25 0.89 7.05
CA VAL A 23 19.94 2.07 7.62
C VAL A 23 20.58 2.89 6.53
N SER A 24 21.28 2.26 5.59
CA SER A 24 21.98 2.95 4.51
C SER A 24 21.02 3.71 3.58
N PRO A 25 19.95 3.10 3.04
CA PRO A 25 18.97 3.83 2.21
C PRO A 25 18.27 4.96 2.97
N LEU A 26 17.87 4.75 4.22
CA LEU A 26 17.23 5.79 5.04
C LEU A 26 18.18 7.00 5.25
N THR A 27 19.45 6.74 5.51
CA THR A 27 20.45 7.78 5.70
C THR A 27 20.68 8.57 4.40
N SER A 28 20.71 7.87 3.26
CA SER A 28 20.84 8.49 1.94
C SER A 28 19.63 9.37 1.60
N ILE A 29 18.41 8.84 1.76
CA ILE A 29 17.16 9.60 1.52
C ILE A 29 17.13 10.85 2.39
N ARG A 30 17.44 10.71 3.68
CA ARG A 30 17.47 11.84 4.61
C ARG A 30 18.50 12.88 4.16
N GLY A 31 19.71 12.47 3.80
CA GLY A 31 20.75 13.37 3.31
C GLY A 31 20.33 14.11 2.04
N VAL A 32 19.69 13.42 1.09
CA VAL A 32 19.14 14.04 -0.12
C VAL A 32 18.08 15.09 0.23
N LEU A 33 17.15 14.79 1.12
CA LEU A 33 16.11 15.73 1.52
C LEU A 33 16.70 16.96 2.25
N GLU A 34 17.72 16.77 3.08
CA GLU A 34 18.45 17.85 3.73
C GLU A 34 19.17 18.74 2.70
N ILE A 35 19.81 18.17 1.70
CA ILE A 35 20.47 18.92 0.60
C ILE A 35 19.43 19.73 -0.18
N ILE A 36 18.30 19.13 -0.59
CA ILE A 36 17.26 19.84 -1.36
C ILE A 36 16.65 20.97 -0.53
N ARG A 37 16.48 20.79 0.78
CA ARG A 37 15.96 21.81 1.68
C ARG A 37 16.91 22.97 1.89
N ASP A 38 18.19 22.67 2.10
CA ASP A 38 19.16 23.65 2.57
C ASP A 38 19.84 24.42 1.43
N PHE A 39 19.86 23.84 0.21
CA PHE A 39 20.43 24.45 -0.98
C PHE A 39 19.35 24.86 -1.98
N GLN A 40 18.88 26.10 -1.87
CA GLN A 40 17.82 26.64 -2.75
C GLN A 40 18.31 26.93 -4.17
N ASP A 41 19.62 27.09 -4.38
CA ASP A 41 20.25 27.43 -5.66
C ASP A 41 20.67 26.18 -6.47
N LEU A 42 20.21 24.98 -6.09
CA LEU A 42 20.47 23.77 -6.86
C LEU A 42 19.90 23.90 -8.28
N SER A 43 20.72 23.52 -9.28
CA SER A 43 20.20 23.39 -10.64
C SER A 43 19.07 22.38 -10.72
N GLN A 44 18.17 22.54 -11.70
CA GLN A 44 17.08 21.58 -11.90
C GLN A 44 17.62 20.17 -12.15
N GLU A 45 18.70 20.05 -12.94
CA GLU A 45 19.37 18.79 -13.22
C GLU A 45 19.91 18.10 -11.95
N ASP A 46 20.56 18.85 -11.05
CA ASP A 46 21.04 18.31 -9.79
C ASP A 46 19.88 17.90 -8.88
N ARG A 47 18.83 18.71 -8.83
CA ARG A 47 17.63 18.38 -8.05
C ARG A 47 16.98 17.08 -8.53
N ASP A 48 16.80 16.93 -9.85
CA ASP A 48 16.21 15.74 -10.45
C ASP A 48 17.09 14.51 -10.20
N ARG A 49 18.41 14.66 -10.25
CA ARG A 49 19.35 13.59 -9.91
C ARG A 49 19.26 13.17 -8.45
N PHE A 50 19.16 14.12 -7.53
CA PHE A 50 19.02 13.84 -6.10
C PHE A 50 17.69 13.17 -5.80
N ILE A 51 16.60 13.62 -6.39
CA ILE A 51 15.27 12.99 -6.27
C ILE A 51 15.32 11.57 -6.83
N GLY A 52 15.93 11.36 -8.00
CA GLY A 52 16.09 10.03 -8.60
C GLY A 52 16.84 9.05 -7.68
N ASN A 53 17.90 9.52 -7.01
CA ASN A 53 18.63 8.71 -6.04
C ASN A 53 17.78 8.34 -4.82
N ALA A 54 17.02 9.31 -4.29
CA ALA A 54 16.12 9.04 -3.16
C ALA A 54 15.01 8.05 -3.53
N ILE A 55 14.45 8.13 -4.74
CA ILE A 55 13.48 7.17 -5.25
C ILE A 55 14.08 5.76 -5.36
N ALA A 56 15.33 5.65 -5.87
CA ALA A 56 16.01 4.37 -5.94
C ALA A 56 16.30 3.75 -4.55
N ASP A 57 16.61 4.60 -3.57
CA ASP A 57 16.81 4.14 -2.20
C ASP A 57 15.48 3.77 -1.50
N CYS A 58 14.37 4.43 -1.82
CA CYS A 58 13.03 3.98 -1.41
C CYS A 58 12.71 2.58 -1.96
N ALA A 59 12.96 2.33 -3.24
CA ALA A 59 12.74 1.02 -3.85
C ALA A 59 13.60 -0.09 -3.19
N ARG A 60 14.82 0.24 -2.74
CA ARG A 60 15.64 -0.72 -1.97
C ARG A 60 15.05 -1.00 -0.60
N LEU A 61 14.52 0.01 0.10
CA LEU A 61 13.82 -0.18 1.37
C LEU A 61 12.62 -1.09 1.20
N GLU A 62 11.81 -0.86 0.17
CA GLU A 62 10.63 -1.69 -0.14
C GLU A 62 11.05 -3.15 -0.35
N ALA A 63 12.06 -3.41 -1.18
CA ALA A 63 12.59 -4.76 -1.40
C ALA A 63 13.14 -5.40 -0.12
N GLY A 64 13.82 -4.63 0.74
CA GLY A 64 14.33 -5.10 2.04
C GLY A 64 13.20 -5.50 3.00
N ILE A 65 12.12 -4.72 3.04
CA ILE A 65 10.93 -5.02 3.84
C ILE A 65 10.24 -6.29 3.34
N ASP A 66 10.07 -6.46 2.03
CA ASP A 66 9.48 -7.66 1.43
C ASP A 66 10.31 -8.90 1.74
N GLN A 67 11.63 -8.80 1.68
CA GLN A 67 12.53 -9.89 2.03
C GLN A 67 12.46 -10.24 3.52
N LEU A 68 12.43 -9.24 4.40
CA LEU A 68 12.28 -9.45 5.84
C LEU A 68 10.93 -10.10 6.15
N ALA A 69 9.85 -9.58 5.58
CA ALA A 69 8.52 -10.16 5.69
C ALA A 69 8.52 -11.63 5.26
N SER A 70 9.05 -11.95 4.09
CA SER A 70 9.16 -13.33 3.58
C SER A 70 9.93 -14.25 4.53
N THR A 71 11.02 -13.75 5.13
CA THR A 71 11.85 -14.50 6.08
C THR A 71 11.09 -14.77 7.38
N VAL A 72 10.40 -13.77 7.91
CA VAL A 72 9.56 -13.91 9.11
C VAL A 72 8.40 -14.86 8.83
N TYR A 73 7.77 -14.79 7.64
CA TYR A 73 6.72 -15.73 7.24
C TYR A 73 7.20 -17.16 7.13
N ALA A 74 8.38 -17.40 6.57
CA ALA A 74 8.97 -18.73 6.52
C ALA A 74 9.20 -19.29 7.93
N ALA A 75 9.61 -18.44 8.88
CA ALA A 75 9.85 -18.83 10.26
C ALA A 75 8.54 -19.03 11.07
N VAL A 76 7.51 -18.20 10.83
CA VAL A 76 6.22 -18.26 11.51
C VAL A 76 5.27 -19.24 10.84
N GLY A 77 5.29 -19.34 9.51
CA GLY A 77 4.45 -20.23 8.72
C GLY A 77 4.74 -21.73 8.99
N ALA A 78 5.92 -22.05 9.53
CA ALA A 78 6.21 -23.38 10.06
C ALA A 78 5.33 -23.74 11.28
N ARG A 79 4.74 -22.76 11.95
CA ARG A 79 3.88 -22.96 13.13
C ARG A 79 2.37 -22.86 12.84
N HIS A 80 1.95 -22.43 11.63
CA HIS A 80 0.56 -22.21 11.26
C HIS A 80 0.11 -22.99 10.03
N ARG A 81 0.62 -24.19 9.82
CA ARG A 81 0.29 -25.07 8.67
C ARG A 81 -1.14 -25.61 8.63
N ASP A 82 -2.02 -25.20 9.56
CA ASP A 82 -3.40 -25.71 9.64
C ASP A 82 -4.48 -24.77 9.04
N ARG A 83 -4.09 -23.65 8.42
CA ARG A 83 -5.03 -22.83 7.65
C ARG A 83 -4.69 -22.93 6.17
N GLN A 84 -5.30 -23.88 5.51
CA GLN A 84 -5.24 -24.04 4.07
C GLN A 84 -5.80 -22.76 3.40
N PRO A 85 -5.04 -22.09 2.51
CA PRO A 85 -5.61 -20.99 1.75
C PRO A 85 -6.78 -21.49 0.92
N ALA A 86 -7.84 -20.69 0.83
CA ALA A 86 -8.99 -21.00 0.00
C ALA A 86 -8.55 -21.25 -1.46
N PRO A 87 -9.21 -22.16 -2.21
CA PRO A 87 -8.86 -22.42 -3.59
C PRO A 87 -8.97 -21.14 -4.44
N PRO A 88 -8.13 -20.94 -5.47
CA PRO A 88 -8.07 -19.70 -6.25
C PRO A 88 -9.43 -19.20 -6.78
N ALA A 89 -10.32 -20.11 -7.19
CA ALA A 89 -11.64 -19.75 -7.68
C ALA A 89 -12.58 -19.15 -6.62
N GLU A 90 -12.44 -19.52 -5.35
CA GLU A 90 -13.21 -18.93 -4.25
C GLU A 90 -12.69 -17.53 -3.91
N ILE A 91 -11.39 -17.32 -3.98
CA ILE A 91 -10.74 -16.02 -3.75
C ILE A 91 -11.16 -15.02 -4.83
N GLU A 92 -11.13 -15.41 -6.10
CA GLU A 92 -11.59 -14.55 -7.20
C GLU A 92 -13.08 -14.21 -7.08
N SER A 93 -13.91 -15.17 -6.68
CA SER A 93 -15.35 -14.94 -6.44
C SER A 93 -15.58 -13.95 -5.30
N GLU A 94 -14.76 -13.97 -4.26
CA GLU A 94 -14.82 -13.02 -3.15
C GLU A 94 -14.39 -11.61 -3.60
N PHE A 95 -13.32 -11.51 -4.36
CA PHE A 95 -12.85 -10.22 -4.91
C PHE A 95 -13.86 -9.62 -5.89
N ALA A 96 -14.53 -10.44 -6.70
CA ALA A 96 -15.56 -9.99 -7.63
C ALA A 96 -16.76 -9.32 -6.93
N LYS A 97 -17.09 -9.72 -5.71
CA LYS A 97 -18.14 -9.09 -4.91
C LYS A 97 -17.73 -7.73 -4.34
N ARG A 98 -16.42 -7.49 -4.22
CA ARG A 98 -15.84 -6.31 -3.59
C ARG A 98 -15.49 -5.20 -4.56
N VAL A 99 -15.51 -5.46 -5.87
CA VAL A 99 -15.19 -4.47 -6.91
C VAL A 99 -16.41 -4.26 -7.81
N ARG A 100 -16.98 -3.06 -7.76
CA ARG A 100 -18.13 -2.66 -8.57
C ARG A 100 -17.73 -1.55 -9.54
N VAL A 101 -18.12 -1.67 -10.79
CA VAL A 101 -17.86 -0.68 -11.83
C VAL A 101 -19.17 0.03 -12.17
N PHE A 102 -19.17 1.35 -12.10
CA PHE A 102 -20.28 2.23 -12.45
C PHE A 102 -19.86 3.06 -13.67
N ASP A 103 -20.08 2.52 -14.86
CA ASP A 103 -19.62 3.11 -16.13
C ASP A 103 -20.17 4.51 -16.36
N ASP A 104 -21.46 4.71 -16.12
CA ASP A 104 -22.18 5.99 -16.28
C ASP A 104 -21.63 7.07 -15.35
N LEU A 105 -21.08 6.68 -14.22
CA LEU A 105 -20.48 7.58 -13.23
C LEU A 105 -18.97 7.65 -13.34
N GLN A 106 -18.34 6.83 -14.16
CA GLN A 106 -16.89 6.67 -14.20
C GLN A 106 -16.28 6.43 -12.79
N ILE A 107 -16.96 5.60 -11.98
CA ILE A 107 -16.55 5.23 -10.64
C ILE A 107 -16.28 3.74 -10.55
N ILE A 108 -15.17 3.37 -9.94
CA ILE A 108 -14.92 2.03 -9.42
C ILE A 108 -15.03 2.10 -7.90
N GLU A 109 -15.96 1.34 -7.35
CA GLU A 109 -16.11 1.18 -5.91
C GLU A 109 -15.40 -0.09 -5.46
N VAL A 110 -14.50 0.07 -4.50
CA VAL A 110 -13.75 -1.02 -3.84
C VAL A 110 -14.27 -1.16 -2.42
N ASP A 111 -14.82 -2.31 -2.10
CA ASP A 111 -15.42 -2.58 -0.81
C ASP A 111 -14.50 -3.45 0.06
N PHE A 112 -13.77 -2.81 0.97
CA PHE A 112 -12.98 -3.48 2.00
C PHE A 112 -13.77 -3.71 3.31
N SER A 113 -15.09 -3.48 3.33
CA SER A 113 -15.86 -3.66 4.54
C SER A 113 -15.75 -5.08 5.09
N ASP A 114 -15.52 -5.18 6.39
CA ASP A 114 -15.36 -6.45 7.12
C ASP A 114 -14.30 -7.38 6.49
N PHE A 115 -13.28 -6.81 5.82
CA PHE A 115 -12.23 -7.56 5.14
C PHE A 115 -10.92 -7.49 5.92
N VAL A 116 -10.29 -8.66 6.10
CA VAL A 116 -9.01 -8.80 6.78
C VAL A 116 -7.92 -9.03 5.76
N LEU A 117 -7.10 -8.03 5.53
CA LEU A 117 -5.87 -8.10 4.74
C LEU A 117 -4.74 -8.61 5.65
N SER A 118 -4.62 -9.92 5.76
CA SER A 118 -3.75 -10.56 6.75
C SER A 118 -2.31 -10.75 6.32
N ASN A 119 -1.99 -10.62 5.02
CA ASN A 119 -0.63 -10.79 4.50
C ASN A 119 -0.49 -10.19 3.09
N SER A 120 0.76 -10.02 2.65
CA SER A 120 1.10 -9.47 1.33
C SER A 120 0.54 -10.28 0.16
N ALA A 121 0.38 -11.60 0.29
CA ALA A 121 -0.13 -12.44 -0.80
C ALA A 121 -1.62 -12.14 -1.08
N ILE A 122 -2.45 -11.96 -0.05
CA ILE A 122 -3.87 -11.59 -0.20
C ILE A 122 -3.96 -10.18 -0.80
N VAL A 123 -3.14 -9.24 -0.33
CA VAL A 123 -3.08 -7.88 -0.87
C VAL A 123 -2.73 -7.91 -2.36
N ASN A 124 -1.63 -8.56 -2.72
CA ASN A 124 -1.21 -8.64 -4.12
C ASN A 124 -2.27 -9.28 -5.01
N ALA A 125 -2.84 -10.41 -4.59
CA ALA A 125 -3.89 -11.08 -5.34
C ALA A 125 -5.14 -10.19 -5.55
N PHE A 126 -5.55 -9.42 -4.52
CA PHE A 126 -6.66 -8.48 -4.65
C PHE A 126 -6.34 -7.35 -5.63
N TYR A 127 -5.16 -6.75 -5.52
CA TYR A 127 -4.77 -5.65 -6.40
C TYR A 127 -4.52 -6.12 -7.84
N ASP A 128 -3.98 -7.34 -8.06
CA ASP A 128 -3.86 -7.94 -9.39
C ASP A 128 -5.25 -8.10 -10.04
N TYR A 129 -6.24 -8.56 -9.28
CA TYR A 129 -7.62 -8.63 -9.74
C TYR A 129 -8.19 -7.24 -10.06
N LEU A 130 -7.99 -6.25 -9.18
CA LEU A 130 -8.47 -4.89 -9.37
C LEU A 130 -7.84 -4.24 -10.61
N GLU A 131 -6.52 -4.31 -10.76
CA GLU A 131 -5.78 -3.76 -11.90
C GLU A 131 -6.25 -4.39 -13.21
N GLN A 132 -6.38 -5.72 -13.26
CA GLN A 132 -6.91 -6.42 -14.43
C GLN A 132 -8.33 -5.94 -14.81
N ARG A 133 -9.19 -5.70 -13.82
CA ARG A 133 -10.54 -5.16 -14.05
C ARG A 133 -10.51 -3.75 -14.62
N ILE A 134 -9.63 -2.90 -14.10
CA ILE A 134 -9.46 -1.51 -14.58
C ILE A 134 -8.88 -1.51 -15.99
N GLU A 135 -7.82 -2.27 -16.23
CA GLU A 135 -7.17 -2.37 -17.55
C GLU A 135 -8.12 -2.85 -18.65
N ALA A 136 -8.99 -3.78 -18.32
CA ALA A 136 -10.01 -4.28 -19.26
C ALA A 136 -10.97 -3.18 -19.77
N THR A 137 -11.09 -2.06 -19.03
CA THR A 137 -11.93 -0.91 -19.44
C THR A 137 -11.19 0.08 -20.34
N GLY A 138 -9.86 0.09 -20.33
CA GLY A 138 -9.01 1.05 -21.04
C GLY A 138 -9.13 2.51 -20.56
N ASN A 139 -9.78 2.75 -19.43
CA ASN A 139 -10.06 4.07 -18.89
C ASN A 139 -9.40 4.30 -17.53
N ARG A 140 -9.26 5.57 -17.15
CA ARG A 140 -8.99 5.98 -15.76
C ARG A 140 -10.30 6.27 -15.04
N TRP A 141 -10.32 6.05 -13.72
CA TRP A 141 -11.54 6.04 -12.93
C TRP A 141 -11.41 6.89 -11.66
N TYR A 142 -12.50 7.44 -11.19
CA TYR A 142 -12.59 7.84 -9.79
C TYR A 142 -12.73 6.57 -8.95
N ILE A 143 -11.93 6.45 -7.89
CA ILE A 143 -11.92 5.27 -7.03
C ILE A 143 -12.59 5.64 -5.71
N LEU A 144 -13.66 4.93 -5.40
CA LEU A 144 -14.40 5.07 -4.14
C LEU A 144 -14.11 3.86 -3.28
N VAL A 145 -13.58 4.06 -2.07
CA VAL A 145 -13.14 2.95 -1.21
C VAL A 145 -13.89 2.93 0.11
N ASN A 146 -14.51 1.80 0.42
CA ASN A 146 -15.14 1.54 1.70
C ASN A 146 -14.18 0.83 2.64
N TYR A 147 -13.85 1.47 3.77
CA TYR A 147 -12.97 0.91 4.80
C TYR A 147 -13.68 0.49 6.08
N ARG A 148 -15.02 0.40 6.08
CA ARG A 148 -15.77 0.01 7.27
C ARG A 148 -15.28 -1.32 7.84
N HIS A 149 -14.78 -1.32 9.09
CA HIS A 149 -14.25 -2.50 9.78
C HIS A 149 -13.14 -3.25 9.00
N CYS A 150 -12.46 -2.55 8.07
CA CYS A 150 -11.30 -3.11 7.38
C CYS A 150 -10.15 -3.27 8.38
N SER A 151 -9.51 -4.40 8.34
CA SER A 151 -8.31 -4.66 9.14
C SER A 151 -7.14 -5.01 8.24
N VAL A 152 -6.06 -4.22 8.33
CA VAL A 152 -4.81 -4.49 7.63
C VAL A 152 -3.78 -4.91 8.67
N TRP A 153 -3.33 -6.14 8.60
CA TRP A 153 -2.31 -6.63 9.52
C TRP A 153 -0.94 -6.01 9.22
N PRO A 154 -0.06 -5.88 10.22
CA PRO A 154 1.27 -5.26 10.03
C PRO A 154 2.04 -5.84 8.84
N GLU A 155 1.90 -7.14 8.62
CA GLU A 155 2.55 -7.89 7.54
C GLU A 155 2.02 -7.55 6.15
N ALA A 156 0.82 -7.02 6.06
CA ALA A 156 0.18 -6.63 4.80
C ALA A 156 0.41 -5.16 4.45
N TRP A 157 0.79 -4.32 5.44
CA TRP A 157 0.81 -2.86 5.32
C TRP A 157 1.67 -2.34 4.16
N VAL A 158 2.87 -2.89 3.99
CA VAL A 158 3.79 -2.42 2.94
C VAL A 158 3.22 -2.70 1.55
N ALA A 159 2.76 -3.93 1.33
CA ALA A 159 2.14 -4.31 0.06
C ALA A 159 0.87 -3.48 -0.19
N PHE A 160 0.06 -3.26 0.85
CA PHE A 160 -1.17 -2.48 0.77
C PHE A 160 -0.91 -1.01 0.39
N ALA A 161 0.03 -0.36 1.06
CA ALA A 161 0.41 1.02 0.77
C ALA A 161 1.00 1.16 -0.65
N HIS A 162 1.94 0.29 -1.01
CA HIS A 162 2.60 0.30 -2.32
C HIS A 162 1.61 0.07 -3.47
N ARG A 163 0.78 -0.98 -3.37
CA ARG A 163 -0.21 -1.30 -4.41
C ARG A 163 -1.29 -0.23 -4.53
N GLY A 164 -1.76 0.30 -3.39
CA GLY A 164 -2.71 1.42 -3.36
C GLY A 164 -2.15 2.67 -4.02
N GLN A 165 -0.89 3.01 -3.75
CA GLN A 165 -0.20 4.12 -4.38
C GLN A 165 -0.05 3.92 -5.90
N LYS A 166 0.32 2.71 -6.35
CA LYS A 166 0.40 2.38 -7.77
C LYS A 166 -0.93 2.60 -8.47
N VAL A 167 -2.01 2.06 -7.92
CA VAL A 167 -3.37 2.24 -8.47
C VAL A 167 -3.76 3.72 -8.54
N ASN A 168 -3.42 4.50 -7.51
CA ASN A 168 -3.68 5.95 -7.51
C ASN A 168 -2.96 6.66 -8.65
N ILE A 169 -1.70 6.36 -8.89
CA ILE A 169 -0.88 7.05 -9.90
C ILE A 169 -1.30 6.63 -11.33
N GLU A 170 -1.46 5.33 -11.56
CA GLU A 170 -1.63 4.79 -12.91
C GLU A 170 -3.08 4.84 -13.39
N TYR A 171 -4.04 4.57 -12.53
CA TYR A 171 -5.42 4.31 -12.92
C TYR A 171 -6.44 5.30 -12.37
N SER A 172 -6.10 6.10 -11.32
CA SER A 172 -7.07 6.97 -10.68
C SER A 172 -7.11 8.37 -11.28
N LEU A 173 -8.31 8.92 -11.45
CA LEU A 173 -8.59 10.35 -11.64
C LEU A 173 -8.71 11.09 -10.30
N GLY A 174 -8.89 10.35 -9.23
CA GLY A 174 -9.01 10.79 -7.84
C GLY A 174 -9.56 9.64 -7.00
N THR A 175 -9.04 9.47 -5.79
CA THR A 175 -9.47 8.43 -4.86
C THR A 175 -10.08 9.08 -3.63
N VAL A 176 -11.28 8.64 -3.29
CA VAL A 176 -12.01 9.10 -2.11
C VAL A 176 -12.36 7.89 -1.25
N ARG A 177 -12.22 8.04 0.06
CA ARG A 177 -12.38 6.97 1.03
C ARG A 177 -13.52 7.28 1.98
N TYR A 178 -14.23 6.25 2.43
CA TYR A 178 -15.24 6.43 3.47
C TYR A 178 -15.27 5.25 4.45
N VAL A 179 -15.72 5.58 5.65
CA VAL A 179 -16.08 4.60 6.70
C VAL A 179 -17.51 4.91 7.09
N GLU A 180 -18.44 3.99 6.88
CA GLU A 180 -19.77 4.16 7.47
C GLU A 180 -19.64 4.11 8.98
N ALA A 181 -19.85 5.25 9.62
CA ALA A 181 -19.68 5.41 11.05
C ALA A 181 -20.61 4.48 11.83
N SER A 182 -20.05 3.42 12.37
CA SER A 182 -20.71 2.64 13.42
C SER A 182 -20.18 3.01 14.80
N GLU A 183 -18.93 3.43 14.94
CA GLU A 183 -18.37 4.06 16.16
C GLU A 183 -17.09 4.85 15.83
N PRO A 184 -16.87 6.01 16.47
CA PRO A 184 -15.63 6.77 16.28
C PRO A 184 -14.50 6.12 17.12
N GLY A 185 -13.44 5.62 16.47
CA GLY A 185 -12.22 5.34 17.20
C GLY A 185 -11.34 4.17 16.82
N GLU A 186 -11.57 3.45 15.74
CA GLU A 186 -10.88 2.16 15.55
C GLU A 186 -9.53 2.17 14.81
N ASP A 187 -9.18 3.22 14.04
CA ASP A 187 -7.81 3.34 13.51
C ASP A 187 -7.36 4.80 13.43
N PRO A 188 -6.42 5.23 14.32
CA PRO A 188 -5.90 6.60 14.30
C PRO A 188 -5.14 6.96 13.01
N ASN A 189 -4.67 5.98 12.24
CA ASN A 189 -3.98 6.23 10.98
C ASN A 189 -4.95 6.52 9.82
N LEU A 190 -6.18 6.01 9.88
CA LEU A 190 -7.24 6.36 8.91
C LEU A 190 -7.81 7.76 9.17
N LEU A 191 -7.86 8.20 10.42
CA LEU A 191 -8.44 9.50 10.81
C LEU A 191 -7.62 10.73 10.39
N ALA A 192 -6.38 10.56 9.97
CA ALA A 192 -5.50 11.65 9.52
C ALA A 192 -5.61 11.93 7.99
N ASP A 193 -6.40 11.16 7.25
CA ASP A 193 -6.59 11.33 5.81
C ASP A 193 -7.67 12.40 5.54
N PRO A 194 -7.33 13.54 4.88
CA PRO A 194 -8.29 14.58 4.57
C PRO A 194 -9.36 14.14 3.55
N ASP A 195 -9.15 13.04 2.84
CA ASP A 195 -10.09 12.46 1.89
C ASP A 195 -10.82 11.23 2.46
N LEU A 196 -10.91 11.11 3.79
CA LEU A 196 -11.73 10.11 4.48
C LEU A 196 -13.05 10.74 4.94
N PHE A 197 -14.17 10.20 4.50
CA PHE A 197 -15.51 10.68 4.78
C PHE A 197 -16.30 9.72 5.70
N ALA A 198 -17.25 10.29 6.44
CA ALA A 198 -18.06 9.53 7.38
C ALA A 198 -19.20 8.72 6.69
N SER A 199 -19.47 9.00 5.42
CA SER A 199 -20.52 8.33 4.66
C SER A 199 -20.16 8.20 3.17
N ARG A 200 -20.82 7.22 2.51
CA ARG A 200 -20.71 7.05 1.07
C ARG A 200 -21.21 8.27 0.30
N ASP A 201 -22.27 8.91 0.76
CA ASP A 201 -22.86 10.08 0.09
C ASP A 201 -21.93 11.29 0.14
N GLU A 202 -21.28 11.55 1.26
CA GLU A 202 -20.24 12.59 1.36
C GLU A 202 -19.05 12.30 0.43
N ALA A 203 -18.60 11.05 0.37
CA ALA A 203 -17.53 10.64 -0.52
C ALA A 203 -17.91 10.82 -2.00
N LEU A 204 -19.15 10.52 -2.38
CA LEU A 204 -19.65 10.77 -3.74
C LEU A 204 -19.72 12.29 -4.06
N ALA A 205 -20.16 13.10 -3.11
CA ALA A 205 -20.16 14.56 -3.28
C ALA A 205 -18.74 15.09 -3.53
N ARG A 206 -17.73 14.53 -2.83
CA ARG A 206 -16.33 14.85 -3.05
C ARG A 206 -15.84 14.47 -4.44
N ILE A 207 -16.24 13.32 -4.98
CA ILE A 207 -15.94 12.94 -6.37
C ILE A 207 -16.51 13.94 -7.35
N ASP A 208 -17.73 14.43 -7.13
CA ASP A 208 -18.34 15.45 -7.99
C ASP A 208 -17.63 16.81 -7.92
N GLU A 209 -17.03 17.15 -6.78
CA GLU A 209 -16.14 18.31 -6.68
C GLU A 209 -14.86 18.13 -7.49
N LEU A 210 -14.22 16.97 -7.40
CA LEU A 210 -13.02 16.65 -8.17
C LEU A 210 -13.30 16.72 -9.68
N ARG A 211 -14.44 16.23 -10.14
CA ARG A 211 -14.87 16.34 -11.55
C ARG A 211 -15.01 17.78 -12.01
N ARG A 212 -15.66 18.61 -11.20
CA ARG A 212 -15.84 20.04 -11.51
C ARG A 212 -14.52 20.77 -11.58
N ALA A 213 -13.60 20.47 -10.68
CA ALA A 213 -12.25 21.04 -10.68
C ALA A 213 -11.42 20.61 -11.90
N ALA A 214 -11.57 19.38 -12.38
CA ALA A 214 -10.87 18.87 -13.56
C ALA A 214 -11.43 19.42 -14.89
N ALA A 215 -12.67 19.94 -14.90
CA ALA A 215 -13.33 20.52 -16.08
C ALA A 215 -13.12 22.04 -16.22
N SER A 216 -12.49 22.69 -15.22
CA SER A 216 -12.20 24.13 -15.16
C SER A 216 -10.81 24.46 -15.64
#